data_e5155cd3465b0d4614bb385a441c0880
#
_entry.id   e5155cd3465b0d4614bb385a441c0880
#
_cell.length_a   1.000
_cell.length_b   1.000
_cell.length_c   1.000
_cell.angle_alpha   90.00
_cell.angle_beta   90.00
_cell.angle_gamma   90.00
#
_symmetry.space_group_name_H-M   'P 1'
#
loop_
_entity.id
_entity.type
_entity.pdbx_description
1 polymer ?
#
loop_
_entity_poly.entity_id
_entity_poly.type
_entity_poly.pdbx_seq_one_letter_code
_entity_poly.pdbx_strand_id
1 'polypeptide(L)'
;MWPACTVSVAGQPFSHRPPAARVGKRGSCLQAVAQQSTTQTTAVGAVQPLASKVLSGREVEERALWLQIGLHESWGESQRRVSQQWQGLELLQAYDRCGEVTSEYAKTFFLGTQLMTPEQAKAIWAIYVWCRRTDELVDGPNASRITPAALDRWENRLDALFEGRPYDALDAALTDTISRFPVHIQPFRDMIGGMRMDLVKSRYETYDELYDYCYRVAGAVALMSVPVMGVDKSYKAENVYRAALALGTANQLTNILRDVGEDASQRNRIYIPLEELAAFKIREEEVLNGTLFAASTGRIDDRWRAFMQFQIARARQIFAEAEAGVNLLDAEARWPVWTALVLYRQILDAIEANDYNNFTQRAYVPKWRKLVSLPAALLRARM
;
A
#
# COMPACT_ATOMS: atom_id res chain seq x y z
N MET A 1 -8.10 8.20 3.55
CA MET A 1 -8.89 7.01 3.24
C MET A 1 -8.09 6.20 2.25
N TRP A 2 -7.08 5.53 2.79
CA TRP A 2 -6.29 4.59 2.03
C TRP A 2 -7.02 3.27 2.14
N PRO A 3 -7.59 2.70 1.07
CA PRO A 3 -7.79 1.28 1.10
C PRO A 3 -6.38 0.71 1.22
N ALA A 4 -6.08 0.00 2.29
CA ALA A 4 -5.03 -0.96 2.18
C ALA A 4 -5.31 -1.75 0.92
N CYS A 5 -4.30 -2.02 0.14
CA CYS A 5 -4.43 -2.76 -1.10
C CYS A 5 -5.00 -4.17 -0.93
N THR A 6 -5.22 -4.61 0.30
CA THR A 6 -5.89 -5.87 0.66
C THR A 6 -7.40 -5.69 0.81
N VAL A 7 -8.09 -5.24 -0.23
CA VAL A 7 -9.55 -5.37 -0.30
C VAL A 7 -9.86 -6.53 -1.24
N SER A 8 -10.10 -7.70 -0.64
CA SER A 8 -10.80 -8.78 -1.32
C SER A 8 -12.17 -8.26 -1.76
N VAL A 9 -12.29 -7.93 -3.02
CA VAL A 9 -13.57 -7.83 -3.69
C VAL A 9 -13.59 -8.96 -4.69
N ALA A 10 -14.46 -9.94 -4.45
CA ALA A 10 -14.91 -10.86 -5.48
C ALA A 10 -15.55 -10.02 -6.59
N GLY A 11 -14.76 -9.64 -7.59
CA GLY A 11 -15.17 -8.77 -8.69
C GLY A 11 -14.28 -9.05 -9.89
N GLN A 12 -14.88 -9.20 -11.03
CA GLN A 12 -14.41 -9.69 -12.32
C GLN A 12 -13.00 -9.21 -12.75
N PRO A 13 -12.24 -10.05 -13.47
CA PRO A 13 -10.90 -9.75 -13.93
C PRO A 13 -10.89 -8.65 -15.01
N PHE A 14 -9.83 -7.82 -15.00
CA PHE A 14 -9.52 -6.91 -16.10
C PHE A 14 -9.41 -7.66 -17.43
N SER A 15 -10.42 -7.55 -18.30
CA SER A 15 -10.34 -8.05 -19.68
C SER A 15 -9.74 -6.97 -20.57
N HIS A 16 -8.42 -6.89 -20.66
CA HIS A 16 -7.75 -6.22 -21.77
C HIS A 16 -7.18 -7.26 -22.72
N ARG A 17 -7.86 -7.45 -23.87
CA ARG A 17 -7.22 -8.02 -25.06
C ARG A 17 -6.37 -6.93 -25.70
N PRO A 18 -5.05 -7.12 -25.84
CA PRO A 18 -4.26 -6.24 -26.71
C PRO A 18 -4.65 -6.46 -28.17
N PRO A 19 -4.59 -5.44 -29.05
CA PRO A 19 -4.80 -5.62 -30.47
C PRO A 19 -3.73 -6.55 -31.05
N ALA A 20 -4.15 -7.50 -31.86
CA ALA A 20 -3.31 -8.50 -32.48
C ALA A 20 -2.23 -7.86 -33.36
N ALA A 21 -0.97 -7.95 -32.94
CA ALA A 21 0.16 -7.64 -33.80
C ALA A 21 0.39 -8.79 -34.78
N ARG A 22 0.39 -8.48 -36.07
CA ARG A 22 0.71 -9.39 -37.17
C ARG A 22 2.10 -9.95 -37.02
N VAL A 23 2.21 -11.27 -36.88
CA VAL A 23 3.48 -12.01 -36.92
C VAL A 23 3.91 -12.13 -38.36
N GLY A 24 4.98 -11.41 -38.71
CA GLY A 24 5.76 -11.62 -39.92
C GLY A 24 6.81 -12.70 -39.70
N LYS A 25 6.69 -13.82 -40.43
CA LYS A 25 7.70 -14.87 -40.52
C LYS A 25 8.94 -14.39 -41.30
N ARG A 26 10.14 -14.56 -40.73
CA ARG A 26 11.45 -14.79 -41.37
C ARG A 26 12.35 -15.34 -40.27
N GLY A 27 12.99 -16.47 -40.34
CA GLY A 27 13.80 -17.06 -41.40
C GLY A 27 15.13 -17.38 -40.74
N SER A 28 15.46 -18.65 -40.63
CA SER A 28 16.64 -19.33 -40.11
C SER A 28 17.99 -18.81 -40.61
N CYS A 29 19.03 -18.98 -39.80
CA CYS A 29 20.42 -19.44 -40.09
C CYS A 29 21.40 -18.81 -39.12
N LEU A 30 22.37 -19.37 -38.56
CA LEU A 30 23.37 -20.38 -38.73
C LEU A 30 24.34 -20.38 -37.54
N GLN A 31 24.75 -21.52 -37.22
CA GLN A 31 25.84 -22.06 -36.42
C GLN A 31 27.23 -21.39 -36.54
N ALA A 32 28.01 -21.71 -35.47
CA ALA A 32 29.48 -21.88 -35.37
C ALA A 32 30.25 -20.57 -35.05
N VAL A 33 31.19 -20.52 -34.12
CA VAL A 33 32.42 -21.29 -33.95
C VAL A 33 32.95 -21.04 -32.54
N ALA A 34 33.35 -22.11 -31.87
CA ALA A 34 34.15 -22.05 -30.65
C ALA A 34 35.66 -21.86 -31.05
N GLN A 35 36.31 -20.89 -30.44
CA GLN A 35 37.78 -20.89 -30.37
C GLN A 35 38.22 -20.61 -28.94
N GLN A 36 38.94 -21.57 -28.40
CA GLN A 36 39.67 -21.51 -27.14
C GLN A 36 40.85 -20.54 -27.26
N SER A 37 40.98 -19.65 -26.31
CA SER A 37 42.27 -19.04 -26.01
C SER A 37 42.49 -19.08 -24.50
N THR A 38 43.43 -19.90 -24.10
CA THR A 38 44.07 -20.01 -22.79
C THR A 38 44.87 -18.75 -22.52
N THR A 39 44.48 -17.95 -21.53
CA THR A 39 45.37 -16.94 -20.97
C THR A 39 45.40 -17.13 -19.45
N GLN A 40 46.63 -17.36 -18.96
CA GLN A 40 46.94 -17.46 -17.53
C GLN A 40 46.56 -16.15 -16.83
N THR A 41 45.72 -16.23 -15.81
CA THR A 41 45.43 -15.10 -14.94
C THR A 41 46.02 -15.37 -13.58
N THR A 42 46.98 -14.55 -13.21
CA THR A 42 47.56 -14.41 -11.88
C THR A 42 46.47 -14.20 -10.82
N ALA A 43 46.58 -14.95 -9.73
CA ALA A 43 45.67 -14.88 -8.58
C ALA A 43 45.70 -13.48 -7.93
N VAL A 44 44.67 -12.70 -8.13
CA VAL A 44 44.37 -11.52 -7.33
C VAL A 44 43.47 -11.99 -6.21
N GLY A 45 43.83 -11.67 -4.97
CA GLY A 45 43.17 -12.11 -3.74
C GLY A 45 41.65 -11.92 -3.79
N ALA A 46 40.94 -12.98 -3.44
CA ALA A 46 39.48 -12.99 -3.31
C ALA A 46 39.07 -11.97 -2.24
N VAL A 47 38.56 -10.82 -2.67
CA VAL A 47 37.76 -9.94 -1.81
C VAL A 47 36.47 -10.71 -1.52
N GLN A 48 36.35 -11.18 -0.29
CA GLN A 48 35.07 -11.74 0.19
C GLN A 48 33.99 -10.67 -0.04
N PRO A 49 32.85 -10.99 -0.69
CA PRO A 49 31.74 -10.06 -0.75
C PRO A 49 31.31 -9.80 0.68
N LEU A 50 31.38 -8.53 1.10
CA LEU A 50 30.71 -8.08 2.33
C LEU A 50 29.27 -8.57 2.24
N ALA A 51 28.90 -9.51 3.10
CA ALA A 51 27.52 -9.95 3.21
C ALA A 51 26.68 -8.69 3.44
N SER A 52 25.84 -8.32 2.48
CA SER A 52 24.96 -7.19 2.58
C SER A 52 24.06 -7.46 3.80
N LYS A 53 24.23 -6.67 4.86
CA LYS A 53 23.40 -6.76 6.06
C LYS A 53 21.93 -6.66 5.61
N VAL A 54 21.14 -7.67 5.88
CA VAL A 54 19.69 -7.61 5.66
C VAL A 54 19.14 -6.57 6.63
N LEU A 55 18.55 -5.50 6.08
CA LEU A 55 17.98 -4.43 6.88
C LEU A 55 16.71 -4.92 7.60
N SER A 56 16.52 -4.51 8.85
CA SER A 56 15.25 -4.68 9.55
C SER A 56 14.14 -3.84 8.89
N GLY A 57 12.88 -4.16 9.16
CA GLY A 57 11.74 -3.39 8.62
C GLY A 57 11.81 -1.91 8.98
N ARG A 58 12.26 -1.58 10.20
CA ARG A 58 12.48 -0.20 10.65
C ARG A 58 13.60 0.51 9.87
N GLU A 59 14.69 -0.17 9.59
CA GLU A 59 15.79 0.38 8.77
C GLU A 59 15.37 0.61 7.31
N VAL A 60 14.50 -0.25 6.77
CA VAL A 60 13.93 -0.08 5.41
C VAL A 60 13.02 1.14 5.35
N GLU A 61 12.10 1.29 6.30
CA GLU A 61 11.22 2.45 6.43
C GLU A 61 12.02 3.75 6.56
N GLU A 62 12.97 3.80 7.47
CA GLU A 62 13.78 4.99 7.72
C GLU A 62 14.59 5.40 6.48
N ARG A 63 15.13 4.44 5.75
CA ARG A 63 15.81 4.69 4.48
C ARG A 63 14.87 5.31 3.45
N ALA A 64 13.69 4.75 3.26
CA ALA A 64 12.73 5.26 2.29
C ALA A 64 12.22 6.65 2.68
N LEU A 65 11.97 6.87 3.97
CA LEU A 65 11.59 8.18 4.52
C LEU A 65 12.61 9.25 4.17
N TRP A 66 13.89 9.03 4.45
CA TRP A 66 14.93 10.03 4.17
C TRP A 66 15.18 10.26 2.68
N LEU A 67 15.08 9.22 1.84
CA LEU A 67 15.13 9.38 0.39
C LEU A 67 13.97 10.23 -0.12
N GLN A 68 12.77 10.02 0.41
CA GLN A 68 11.59 10.79 0.04
C GLN A 68 11.68 12.25 0.52
N ILE A 69 12.12 12.50 1.76
CA ILE A 69 12.33 13.86 2.28
C ILE A 69 13.40 14.59 1.48
N GLY A 70 14.54 13.95 1.22
CA GLY A 70 15.61 14.55 0.45
C GLY A 70 15.17 14.98 -0.96
N LEU A 71 14.36 14.15 -1.63
CA LEU A 71 13.77 14.51 -2.92
C LEU A 71 12.78 15.68 -2.77
N HIS A 72 11.91 15.65 -1.75
CA HIS A 72 10.93 16.69 -1.50
C HIS A 72 11.59 18.06 -1.28
N GLU A 73 12.62 18.12 -0.43
CA GLU A 73 13.33 19.35 -0.09
C GLU A 73 14.20 19.90 -1.24
N SER A 74 14.71 19.02 -2.09
CA SER A 74 15.51 19.39 -3.26
C SER A 74 14.71 19.65 -4.53
N TRP A 75 13.38 19.48 -4.49
CA TRP A 75 12.53 19.56 -5.68
C TRP A 75 12.43 21.00 -6.22
N GLY A 76 12.78 21.17 -7.50
CA GLY A 76 12.70 22.44 -8.21
C GLY A 76 12.07 22.29 -9.59
N GLU A 77 11.69 23.43 -10.21
CA GLU A 77 11.06 23.42 -11.55
C GLU A 77 11.91 22.76 -12.64
N SER A 78 13.24 22.76 -12.49
CA SER A 78 14.17 22.14 -13.43
C SER A 78 14.10 20.59 -13.42
N GLN A 79 13.47 19.97 -12.42
CA GLN A 79 13.36 18.52 -12.30
C GLN A 79 12.08 17.96 -12.94
N ARG A 80 11.19 18.82 -13.42
CA ARG A 80 9.97 18.39 -14.12
C ARG A 80 10.34 17.70 -15.44
N ARG A 81 10.20 16.37 -15.50
CA ARG A 81 10.40 15.58 -16.70
C ARG A 81 9.05 15.42 -17.40
N VAL A 82 8.86 16.05 -18.53
CA VAL A 82 7.64 15.88 -19.34
C VAL A 82 7.77 14.63 -20.20
N SER A 83 6.86 13.68 -20.05
CA SER A 83 6.75 12.55 -20.98
C SER A 83 6.35 13.07 -22.37
N GLN A 84 7.15 12.75 -23.39
CA GLN A 84 6.84 13.16 -24.77
C GLN A 84 5.83 12.26 -25.47
N GLN A 85 5.61 11.05 -24.94
CA GLN A 85 4.80 10.03 -25.61
C GLN A 85 3.29 10.20 -25.38
N TRP A 86 2.87 10.71 -24.22
CA TRP A 86 1.47 10.88 -23.82
C TRP A 86 1.21 12.33 -23.48
N GLN A 87 0.37 13.00 -24.24
CA GLN A 87 0.08 14.43 -24.06
C GLN A 87 -1.37 14.76 -24.39
N GLY A 88 -1.82 15.92 -23.93
CA GLY A 88 -3.14 16.45 -24.31
C GLY A 88 -4.30 15.54 -23.90
N LEU A 89 -5.17 15.24 -24.84
CA LEU A 89 -6.40 14.48 -24.61
C LEU A 89 -6.16 13.05 -24.14
N GLU A 90 -5.13 12.37 -24.66
CA GLU A 90 -4.81 10.99 -24.27
C GLU A 90 -4.41 10.90 -22.80
N LEU A 91 -3.62 11.85 -22.30
CA LEU A 91 -3.24 11.90 -20.89
C LEU A 91 -4.44 12.22 -19.99
N LEU A 92 -5.35 13.11 -20.42
CA LEU A 92 -6.59 13.38 -19.69
C LEU A 92 -7.45 12.12 -19.57
N GLN A 93 -7.62 11.37 -20.67
CA GLN A 93 -8.35 10.10 -20.68
C GLN A 93 -7.68 9.04 -19.78
N ALA A 94 -6.34 9.04 -19.70
CA ALA A 94 -5.61 8.16 -18.80
C ALA A 94 -5.95 8.43 -17.33
N TYR A 95 -5.99 9.70 -16.92
CA TYR A 95 -6.41 10.09 -15.58
C TYR A 95 -7.88 9.80 -15.30
N ASP A 96 -8.77 10.07 -16.27
CA ASP A 96 -10.19 9.76 -16.13
C ASP A 96 -10.39 8.25 -15.94
N ARG A 97 -9.63 7.41 -16.66
CA ARG A 97 -9.64 5.96 -16.47
C ARG A 97 -9.14 5.55 -15.08
N CYS A 98 -8.12 6.22 -14.54
CA CYS A 98 -7.69 6.01 -13.16
C CYS A 98 -8.81 6.36 -12.16
N GLY A 99 -9.54 7.45 -12.39
CA GLY A 99 -10.70 7.85 -11.60
C GLY A 99 -11.83 6.81 -11.65
N GLU A 100 -12.17 6.30 -12.82
CA GLU A 100 -13.18 5.23 -13.01
C GLU A 100 -12.81 3.97 -12.21
N VAL A 101 -11.57 3.47 -12.37
CA VAL A 101 -11.06 2.32 -11.64
C VAL A 101 -11.11 2.57 -10.12
N THR A 102 -10.69 3.76 -9.68
CA THR A 102 -10.75 4.12 -8.25
C THR A 102 -12.19 4.14 -7.74
N SER A 103 -13.14 4.65 -8.52
CA SER A 103 -14.56 4.70 -8.13
C SER A 103 -15.22 3.32 -8.09
N GLU A 104 -14.79 2.41 -8.95
CA GLU A 104 -15.28 1.03 -9.01
C GLU A 104 -14.82 0.22 -7.80
N TYR A 105 -13.52 0.24 -7.52
CA TYR A 105 -12.91 -0.64 -6.51
C TYR A 105 -12.80 -0.02 -5.11
N ALA A 106 -12.80 1.30 -4.99
CA ALA A 106 -12.63 2.01 -3.72
C ALA A 106 -13.58 3.19 -3.55
N LYS A 107 -14.89 2.93 -3.62
CA LYS A 107 -15.96 3.96 -3.60
C LYS A 107 -15.81 5.01 -2.49
N THR A 108 -15.53 4.58 -1.26
CA THR A 108 -15.39 5.51 -0.13
C THR A 108 -14.12 6.36 -0.26
N PHE A 109 -13.04 5.78 -0.77
CA PHE A 109 -11.80 6.50 -1.07
C PHE A 109 -12.00 7.51 -2.19
N PHE A 110 -12.60 7.10 -3.30
CA PHE A 110 -12.94 7.98 -4.41
C PHE A 110 -13.76 9.20 -3.96
N LEU A 111 -14.81 8.99 -3.13
CA LEU A 111 -15.58 10.09 -2.55
C LEU A 111 -14.72 11.03 -1.70
N GLY A 112 -13.74 10.51 -0.96
CA GLY A 112 -12.79 11.32 -0.22
C GLY A 112 -11.92 12.19 -1.12
N THR A 113 -11.49 11.67 -2.29
CA THR A 113 -10.69 12.44 -3.26
C THR A 113 -11.47 13.58 -3.92
N GLN A 114 -12.82 13.55 -3.90
CA GLN A 114 -13.63 14.67 -4.38
C GLN A 114 -13.52 15.93 -3.50
N LEU A 115 -12.92 15.82 -2.32
CA LEU A 115 -12.63 16.95 -1.43
C LEU A 115 -11.27 17.59 -1.73
N MET A 116 -10.47 17.00 -2.60
CA MET A 116 -9.16 17.49 -3.05
C MET A 116 -9.29 18.42 -4.25
N THR A 117 -8.21 19.15 -4.57
CA THR A 117 -8.15 19.83 -5.86
C THR A 117 -8.18 18.81 -7.01
N PRO A 118 -8.67 19.18 -8.20
CA PRO A 118 -8.72 18.27 -9.35
C PRO A 118 -7.34 17.68 -9.70
N GLU A 119 -6.28 18.46 -9.52
CA GLU A 119 -4.91 18.04 -9.77
C GLU A 119 -4.45 16.98 -8.77
N GLN A 120 -4.65 17.23 -7.47
CA GLN A 120 -4.34 16.27 -6.42
C GLN A 120 -5.15 14.99 -6.58
N ALA A 121 -6.46 15.10 -6.84
CA ALA A 121 -7.33 13.94 -7.02
C ALA A 121 -6.83 13.02 -8.14
N LYS A 122 -6.51 13.58 -9.33
CA LYS A 122 -5.97 12.82 -10.47
C LYS A 122 -4.66 12.12 -10.13
N ALA A 123 -3.72 12.81 -9.52
CA ALA A 123 -2.45 12.23 -9.11
C ALA A 123 -2.62 11.10 -8.09
N ILE A 124 -3.51 11.27 -7.12
CA ILE A 124 -3.85 10.24 -6.12
C ILE A 124 -4.51 9.02 -6.77
N TRP A 125 -5.38 9.20 -7.79
CA TRP A 125 -5.96 8.07 -8.52
C TRP A 125 -4.90 7.29 -9.30
N ALA A 126 -3.93 7.97 -9.91
CA ALA A 126 -2.83 7.30 -10.62
C ALA A 126 -1.98 6.45 -9.67
N ILE A 127 -1.62 6.98 -8.49
CA ILE A 127 -0.92 6.23 -7.43
C ILE A 127 -1.77 5.05 -6.96
N TYR A 128 -3.06 5.27 -6.65
CA TYR A 128 -3.98 4.22 -6.22
C TYR A 128 -4.07 3.07 -7.23
N VAL A 129 -4.24 3.38 -8.51
CA VAL A 129 -4.37 2.37 -9.56
C VAL A 129 -3.09 1.55 -9.70
N TRP A 130 -1.93 2.17 -9.58
CA TRP A 130 -0.67 1.43 -9.57
C TRP A 130 -0.59 0.48 -8.36
N CYS A 131 -0.91 0.98 -7.16
CA CYS A 131 -0.95 0.15 -5.95
C CYS A 131 -1.93 -1.01 -6.10
N ARG A 132 -3.13 -0.75 -6.61
CA ARG A 132 -4.15 -1.78 -6.85
C ARG A 132 -3.67 -2.85 -7.83
N ARG A 133 -3.02 -2.46 -8.93
CA ARG A 133 -2.46 -3.40 -9.90
C ARG A 133 -1.34 -4.24 -9.31
N THR A 134 -0.53 -3.66 -8.44
CA THR A 134 0.54 -4.36 -7.71
C THR A 134 -0.04 -5.42 -6.77
N ASP A 135 -1.07 -5.08 -6.03
CA ASP A 135 -1.81 -5.96 -5.13
C ASP A 135 -2.50 -7.11 -5.90
N GLU A 136 -3.15 -6.82 -7.02
CA GLU A 136 -3.82 -7.83 -7.85
C GLU A 136 -2.86 -8.91 -8.42
N LEU A 137 -1.56 -8.64 -8.47
CA LEU A 137 -0.59 -9.67 -8.86
C LEU A 137 -0.57 -10.84 -7.86
N VAL A 138 -0.74 -10.57 -6.57
CA VAL A 138 -0.60 -11.60 -5.51
C VAL A 138 -1.94 -12.04 -4.91
N ASP A 139 -2.98 -11.21 -5.00
CA ASP A 139 -4.31 -11.48 -4.43
C ASP A 139 -5.42 -11.63 -5.49
N GLY A 140 -5.10 -11.37 -6.77
CA GLY A 140 -6.05 -11.44 -7.87
C GLY A 140 -6.38 -12.88 -8.31
N PRO A 141 -7.26 -13.05 -9.32
CA PRO A 141 -7.70 -14.36 -9.81
C PRO A 141 -6.58 -15.28 -10.29
N ASN A 142 -5.43 -14.71 -10.62
CA ASN A 142 -4.23 -15.45 -11.07
C ASN A 142 -3.17 -15.61 -9.95
N ALA A 143 -3.47 -15.24 -8.72
CA ALA A 143 -2.53 -15.26 -7.59
C ALA A 143 -1.85 -16.63 -7.42
N SER A 144 -2.56 -17.72 -7.58
CA SER A 144 -2.01 -19.09 -7.48
C SER A 144 -0.97 -19.45 -8.55
N ARG A 145 -0.82 -18.63 -9.59
CA ARG A 145 0.13 -18.80 -10.69
C ARG A 145 1.24 -17.76 -10.71
N ILE A 146 1.22 -16.82 -9.77
CA ILE A 146 2.23 -15.77 -9.69
C ILE A 146 3.54 -16.35 -9.18
N THR A 147 4.61 -15.95 -9.85
CA THR A 147 5.98 -16.35 -9.50
C THR A 147 6.77 -15.11 -9.09
N PRO A 148 7.87 -15.27 -8.32
CA PRO A 148 8.78 -14.15 -8.03
C PRO A 148 9.22 -13.38 -9.29
N ALA A 149 9.45 -14.09 -10.41
CA ALA A 149 9.80 -13.47 -11.69
C ALA A 149 8.71 -12.53 -12.26
N ALA A 150 7.44 -12.71 -11.89
CA ALA A 150 6.39 -11.77 -12.28
C ALA A 150 6.53 -10.44 -11.54
N LEU A 151 6.89 -10.47 -10.26
CA LEU A 151 7.20 -9.27 -9.47
C LEU A 151 8.51 -8.61 -9.95
N ASP A 152 9.51 -9.38 -10.41
CA ASP A 152 10.73 -8.82 -10.99
C ASP A 152 10.41 -8.04 -12.29
N ARG A 153 9.55 -8.59 -13.16
CA ARG A 153 9.08 -7.87 -14.35
C ARG A 153 8.28 -6.63 -14.02
N TRP A 154 7.48 -6.67 -12.94
CA TRP A 154 6.72 -5.51 -12.46
C TRP A 154 7.64 -4.41 -11.93
N GLU A 155 8.71 -4.78 -11.22
CA GLU A 155 9.74 -3.85 -10.74
C GLU A 155 10.53 -3.22 -11.91
N ASN A 156 10.91 -3.99 -12.93
CA ASN A 156 11.52 -3.45 -14.16
C ASN A 156 10.59 -2.48 -14.91
N ARG A 157 9.26 -2.75 -14.89
CA ARG A 157 8.25 -1.84 -15.45
C ARG A 157 8.17 -0.55 -14.64
N LEU A 158 8.28 -0.63 -13.32
CA LEU A 158 8.35 0.54 -12.45
C LEU A 158 9.56 1.43 -12.79
N ASP A 159 10.74 0.83 -12.98
CA ASP A 159 11.94 1.57 -13.37
C ASP A 159 11.73 2.31 -14.70
N ALA A 160 11.10 1.66 -15.69
CA ALA A 160 10.75 2.30 -16.95
C ALA A 160 9.78 3.49 -16.78
N LEU A 161 8.81 3.40 -15.86
CA LEU A 161 7.92 4.51 -15.52
C LEU A 161 8.67 5.73 -15.01
N PHE A 162 9.61 5.52 -14.10
CA PHE A 162 10.44 6.58 -13.53
C PHE A 162 11.45 7.17 -14.53
N GLU A 163 11.74 6.45 -15.61
CA GLU A 163 12.53 6.93 -16.74
C GLU A 163 11.69 7.64 -17.83
N GLY A 164 10.38 7.80 -17.61
CA GLY A 164 9.47 8.45 -18.56
C GLY A 164 8.98 7.56 -19.70
N ARG A 165 9.07 6.24 -19.56
CA ARG A 165 8.69 5.23 -20.55
C ARG A 165 7.48 4.41 -20.08
N PRO A 166 6.25 4.97 -20.07
CA PRO A 166 5.04 4.26 -19.69
C PRO A 166 4.69 3.16 -20.70
N TYR A 167 4.15 2.05 -20.20
CA TYR A 167 3.77 0.91 -21.02
C TYR A 167 2.32 1.00 -21.53
N ASP A 168 1.42 1.55 -20.72
CA ASP A 168 0.01 1.73 -21.05
C ASP A 168 -0.54 3.07 -20.51
N ALA A 169 -1.81 3.36 -20.75
CA ALA A 169 -2.45 4.60 -20.34
C ALA A 169 -2.42 4.82 -18.82
N LEU A 170 -2.61 3.75 -18.02
CA LEU A 170 -2.58 3.85 -16.54
C LEU A 170 -1.17 4.19 -16.06
N ASP A 171 -0.15 3.61 -16.69
CA ASP A 171 1.24 3.96 -16.45
C ASP A 171 1.55 5.40 -16.85
N ALA A 172 0.96 5.89 -17.95
CA ALA A 172 1.17 7.27 -18.41
C ALA A 172 0.67 8.29 -17.39
N ALA A 173 -0.48 8.04 -16.75
CA ALA A 173 -0.99 8.89 -15.67
C ALA A 173 -0.02 8.92 -14.46
N LEU A 174 0.56 7.78 -14.08
CA LEU A 174 1.56 7.75 -13.00
C LEU A 174 2.86 8.43 -13.43
N THR A 175 3.34 8.19 -14.66
CA THR A 175 4.55 8.83 -15.19
C THR A 175 4.43 10.36 -15.18
N ASP A 176 3.27 10.91 -15.59
CA ASP A 176 3.00 12.34 -15.49
C ASP A 176 2.97 12.81 -14.03
N THR A 177 2.32 12.06 -13.15
CA THR A 177 2.26 12.37 -11.71
C THR A 177 3.66 12.50 -11.10
N ILE A 178 4.55 11.52 -11.30
CA ILE A 178 5.92 11.56 -10.75
C ILE A 178 6.81 12.62 -11.43
N SER A 179 6.43 13.11 -12.60
CA SER A 179 7.10 14.24 -13.25
C SER A 179 6.72 15.59 -12.66
N ARG A 180 5.57 15.68 -12.02
CA ARG A 180 4.99 16.92 -11.48
C ARG A 180 5.13 17.06 -9.98
N PHE A 181 5.23 15.95 -9.27
CA PHE A 181 5.33 15.88 -7.82
C PHE A 181 6.61 15.16 -7.39
N PRO A 182 7.23 15.55 -6.26
CA PRO A 182 8.48 14.96 -5.76
C PRO A 182 8.26 13.55 -5.17
N VAL A 183 7.79 12.61 -5.97
CA VAL A 183 7.53 11.23 -5.54
C VAL A 183 8.75 10.35 -5.84
N HIS A 184 9.35 9.76 -4.79
CA HIS A 184 10.52 8.90 -4.91
C HIS A 184 10.13 7.46 -5.29
N ILE A 185 10.99 6.76 -6.02
CA ILE A 185 10.75 5.37 -6.46
C ILE A 185 10.77 4.36 -5.30
N GLN A 186 11.52 4.63 -4.23
CA GLN A 186 11.73 3.65 -3.16
C GLN A 186 10.44 3.15 -2.50
N PRO A 187 9.46 3.99 -2.13
CA PRO A 187 8.19 3.52 -1.58
C PRO A 187 7.45 2.52 -2.49
N PHE A 188 7.54 2.68 -3.81
CA PHE A 188 6.95 1.74 -4.77
C PHE A 188 7.67 0.38 -4.74
N ARG A 189 9.02 0.38 -4.67
CA ARG A 189 9.81 -0.84 -4.52
C ARG A 189 9.53 -1.55 -3.20
N ASP A 190 9.36 -0.78 -2.13
CA ASP A 190 9.03 -1.34 -0.81
C ASP A 190 7.65 -1.99 -0.82
N MET A 191 6.67 -1.41 -1.53
CA MET A 191 5.37 -2.06 -1.72
C MET A 191 5.47 -3.37 -2.51
N ILE A 192 6.26 -3.43 -3.58
CA ILE A 192 6.56 -4.69 -4.28
C ILE A 192 7.21 -5.70 -3.31
N GLY A 193 8.10 -5.22 -2.43
CA GLY A 193 8.68 -6.01 -1.35
C GLY A 193 7.62 -6.62 -0.42
N GLY A 194 6.58 -5.86 -0.07
CA GLY A 194 5.41 -6.35 0.67
C GLY A 194 4.67 -7.46 -0.08
N MET A 195 4.48 -7.31 -1.39
CA MET A 195 3.88 -8.36 -2.22
C MET A 195 4.74 -9.63 -2.30
N ARG A 196 6.07 -9.48 -2.27
CA ARG A 196 6.98 -10.63 -2.16
C ARG A 196 6.82 -11.37 -0.82
N MET A 197 6.56 -10.63 0.28
CA MET A 197 6.25 -11.24 1.58
C MET A 197 4.97 -12.07 1.51
N ASP A 198 3.91 -11.58 0.88
CA ASP A 198 2.64 -12.29 0.74
C ASP A 198 2.74 -13.59 -0.08
N LEU A 199 3.74 -13.72 -0.95
CA LEU A 199 3.98 -14.98 -1.68
C LEU A 199 4.58 -16.09 -0.80
N VAL A 200 5.29 -15.73 0.27
CA VAL A 200 6.08 -16.70 1.05
C VAL A 200 5.70 -16.75 2.52
N LYS A 201 4.96 -15.77 3.03
CA LYS A 201 4.67 -15.64 4.45
C LYS A 201 3.15 -15.61 4.70
N SER A 202 2.67 -16.49 5.52
CA SER A 202 1.27 -16.55 5.96
C SER A 202 1.11 -16.37 7.47
N ARG A 203 2.21 -16.19 8.20
CA ARG A 203 2.30 -16.02 9.64
C ARG A 203 3.36 -15.00 9.98
N TYR A 204 3.16 -14.28 11.06
CA TYR A 204 4.07 -13.29 11.62
C TYR A 204 4.38 -13.68 13.06
N GLU A 205 5.66 -13.91 13.37
CA GLU A 205 6.07 -14.35 14.70
C GLU A 205 5.99 -13.21 15.71
N THR A 206 6.46 -12.03 15.31
CA THR A 206 6.59 -10.87 16.20
C THR A 206 5.82 -9.65 15.66
N TYR A 207 5.59 -8.69 16.55
CA TYR A 207 5.01 -7.40 16.14
C TYR A 207 5.92 -6.64 15.17
N ASP A 208 7.23 -6.72 15.31
CA ASP A 208 8.16 -6.03 14.39
C ASP A 208 8.08 -6.59 12.96
N GLU A 209 7.85 -7.90 12.81
CA GLU A 209 7.60 -8.51 11.51
C GLU A 209 6.28 -8.03 10.89
N LEU A 210 5.21 -7.95 11.69
CA LEU A 210 3.94 -7.38 11.25
C LEU A 210 4.08 -5.91 10.91
N TYR A 211 4.83 -5.16 11.69
CA TYR A 211 5.08 -3.74 11.42
C TYR A 211 5.79 -3.53 10.07
N ASP A 212 6.84 -4.32 9.76
CA ASP A 212 7.51 -4.27 8.45
C ASP A 212 6.51 -4.49 7.31
N TYR A 213 5.62 -5.47 7.45
CA TYR A 213 4.55 -5.70 6.48
C TYR A 213 3.62 -4.49 6.37
N CYS A 214 3.10 -3.96 7.49
CA CYS A 214 2.22 -2.79 7.50
C CYS A 214 2.88 -1.56 6.86
N TYR A 215 4.17 -1.33 7.15
CA TYR A 215 4.95 -0.29 6.49
C TYR A 215 4.94 -0.49 4.98
N ARG A 216 5.35 -1.68 4.49
CA ARG A 216 5.49 -1.94 3.04
C ARG A 216 4.19 -1.79 2.28
N VAL A 217 3.07 -2.31 2.79
CA VAL A 217 1.79 -2.32 2.06
C VAL A 217 0.93 -1.08 2.27
N ALA A 218 1.20 -0.27 3.30
CA ALA A 218 0.40 0.92 3.61
C ALA A 218 1.23 2.15 3.99
N GLY A 219 2.26 2.03 4.81
CA GLY A 219 3.17 3.14 5.12
C GLY A 219 3.86 3.69 3.88
N ALA A 220 4.36 2.80 3.01
CA ALA A 220 4.97 3.19 1.73
C ALA A 220 4.00 4.01 0.85
N VAL A 221 2.70 3.65 0.85
CA VAL A 221 1.68 4.40 0.09
C VAL A 221 1.49 5.81 0.66
N ALA A 222 1.61 5.98 1.98
CA ALA A 222 1.60 7.31 2.57
C ALA A 222 2.77 8.17 2.10
N LEU A 223 3.99 7.59 2.00
CA LEU A 223 5.15 8.28 1.43
C LEU A 223 4.96 8.69 -0.03
N MET A 224 4.25 7.89 -0.84
CA MET A 224 3.93 8.23 -2.23
C MET A 224 2.96 9.43 -2.34
N SER A 225 2.17 9.68 -1.32
CA SER A 225 1.01 10.57 -1.40
C SER A 225 1.21 11.92 -0.76
N VAL A 226 2.03 12.00 0.29
CA VAL A 226 2.38 13.28 0.91
C VAL A 226 2.92 14.28 -0.11
N PRO A 227 3.78 13.90 -1.09
CA PRO A 227 4.25 14.84 -2.11
C PRO A 227 3.13 15.49 -2.94
N VAL A 228 2.04 14.75 -3.17
CA VAL A 228 0.86 15.25 -3.90
C VAL A 228 0.00 16.15 -3.02
N MET A 229 -0.09 15.81 -1.73
CA MET A 229 -0.88 16.58 -0.77
C MET A 229 -0.22 17.90 -0.37
N GLY A 230 1.12 17.96 -0.48
CA GLY A 230 1.91 19.11 -0.08
C GLY A 230 2.18 19.18 1.42
N VAL A 231 3.23 19.91 1.77
CA VAL A 231 3.66 20.17 3.14
C VAL A 231 3.64 21.67 3.35
N ASP A 232 2.92 22.16 4.35
CA ASP A 232 2.90 23.58 4.70
C ASP A 232 4.33 24.03 5.05
N LYS A 233 4.80 25.06 4.36
CA LYS A 233 6.18 25.57 4.43
C LYS A 233 6.61 26.02 5.83
N SER A 234 5.66 26.20 6.74
CA SER A 234 5.94 26.56 8.14
C SER A 234 6.47 25.39 8.96
N TYR A 235 6.41 24.16 8.43
CA TYR A 235 6.76 22.95 9.17
C TYR A 235 7.85 22.16 8.46
N LYS A 236 8.56 21.33 9.26
CA LYS A 236 9.53 20.37 8.72
C LYS A 236 8.81 19.23 8.01
N ALA A 237 9.24 18.88 6.80
CA ALA A 237 8.69 17.77 6.03
C ALA A 237 8.73 16.46 6.84
N GLU A 238 9.78 16.20 7.60
CA GLU A 238 9.92 15.01 8.44
C GLU A 238 8.71 14.76 9.33
N ASN A 239 8.19 15.79 10.01
CA ASN A 239 7.03 15.64 10.92
C ASN A 239 5.78 15.18 10.17
N VAL A 240 5.56 15.70 8.96
CA VAL A 240 4.42 15.32 8.10
C VAL A 240 4.56 13.89 7.62
N TYR A 241 5.74 13.52 7.13
CA TYR A 241 5.99 12.17 6.62
C TYR A 241 5.90 11.11 7.72
N ARG A 242 6.42 11.37 8.92
CA ARG A 242 6.28 10.44 10.06
C ARG A 242 4.81 10.26 10.48
N ALA A 243 4.04 11.33 10.55
CA ALA A 243 2.61 11.24 10.83
C ALA A 243 1.83 10.48 9.72
N ALA A 244 2.22 10.67 8.46
CA ALA A 244 1.63 9.94 7.34
C ALA A 244 1.96 8.43 7.39
N LEU A 245 3.20 8.06 7.76
CA LEU A 245 3.60 6.67 8.03
C LEU A 245 2.75 6.06 9.14
N ALA A 246 2.57 6.78 10.25
CA ALA A 246 1.70 6.36 11.34
C ALA A 246 0.25 6.13 10.84
N LEU A 247 -0.29 7.02 10.00
CA LEU A 247 -1.63 6.85 9.42
C LEU A 247 -1.74 5.60 8.55
N GLY A 248 -0.75 5.36 7.69
CA GLY A 248 -0.70 4.15 6.86
C GLY A 248 -0.69 2.89 7.71
N THR A 249 0.19 2.83 8.70
CA THR A 249 0.32 1.69 9.63
C THR A 249 -0.96 1.46 10.44
N ALA A 250 -1.57 2.52 11.01
CA ALA A 250 -2.82 2.42 11.77
C ALA A 250 -3.97 1.90 10.90
N ASN A 251 -4.06 2.35 9.65
CA ASN A 251 -5.05 1.88 8.70
C ASN A 251 -4.87 0.38 8.39
N GLN A 252 -3.64 -0.08 8.17
CA GLN A 252 -3.38 -1.49 7.88
C GLN A 252 -3.66 -2.38 9.09
N LEU A 253 -3.22 -1.98 10.28
CA LEU A 253 -3.58 -2.71 11.51
C LEU A 253 -5.10 -2.79 11.69
N THR A 254 -5.82 -1.70 11.42
CA THR A 254 -7.30 -1.69 11.49
C THR A 254 -7.91 -2.67 10.51
N ASN A 255 -7.40 -2.78 9.27
CA ASN A 255 -7.87 -3.77 8.30
C ASN A 255 -7.61 -5.19 8.78
N ILE A 256 -6.40 -5.48 9.26
CA ILE A 256 -6.04 -6.80 9.80
C ILE A 256 -6.98 -7.19 10.95
N LEU A 257 -7.24 -6.26 11.89
CA LEU A 257 -8.14 -6.54 13.01
C LEU A 257 -9.58 -6.74 12.56
N ARG A 258 -10.05 -5.99 11.55
CA ARG A 258 -11.40 -6.15 10.99
C ARG A 258 -11.59 -7.47 10.27
N ASP A 259 -10.57 -7.90 9.52
CA ASP A 259 -10.69 -8.97 8.52
C ASP A 259 -10.10 -10.30 9.01
N VAL A 260 -9.69 -10.41 10.28
CA VAL A 260 -9.00 -11.59 10.85
C VAL A 260 -9.72 -12.92 10.57
N GLY A 261 -11.05 -12.96 10.66
CA GLY A 261 -11.82 -14.17 10.40
C GLY A 261 -11.88 -14.53 8.91
N GLU A 262 -11.95 -13.53 8.03
CA GLU A 262 -11.92 -13.70 6.58
C GLU A 262 -10.54 -14.20 6.12
N ASP A 263 -9.46 -13.58 6.59
CA ASP A 263 -8.09 -13.95 6.27
C ASP A 263 -7.76 -15.37 6.75
N ALA A 264 -8.18 -15.73 7.96
CA ALA A 264 -7.99 -17.06 8.53
C ALA A 264 -8.76 -18.13 7.75
N SER A 265 -10.07 -17.93 7.52
CA SER A 265 -10.95 -18.96 6.95
C SER A 265 -10.80 -19.13 5.43
N GLN A 266 -10.58 -18.02 4.68
CA GLN A 266 -10.55 -18.05 3.22
C GLN A 266 -9.14 -18.16 2.64
N ARG A 267 -8.12 -17.63 3.37
CA ARG A 267 -6.76 -17.53 2.87
C ARG A 267 -5.74 -18.32 3.69
N ASN A 268 -6.18 -18.91 4.80
CA ASN A 268 -5.29 -19.59 5.76
C ASN A 268 -4.14 -18.66 6.22
N ARG A 269 -4.42 -17.36 6.37
CA ARG A 269 -3.46 -16.33 6.79
C ARG A 269 -3.79 -15.80 8.18
N ILE A 270 -2.77 -15.61 9.00
CA ILE A 270 -2.84 -14.90 10.29
C ILE A 270 -1.76 -13.82 10.30
N TYR A 271 -2.18 -12.57 10.17
CA TYR A 271 -1.27 -11.43 10.23
C TYR A 271 -0.93 -11.05 11.68
N ILE A 272 -1.81 -11.40 12.64
CA ILE A 272 -1.63 -11.09 14.06
C ILE A 272 -0.39 -11.83 14.59
N PRO A 273 0.52 -11.15 15.36
CA PRO A 273 1.74 -11.76 15.87
C PRO A 273 1.48 -13.00 16.73
N LEU A 274 2.13 -14.11 16.41
CA LEU A 274 1.94 -15.38 17.14
C LEU A 274 2.42 -15.27 18.61
N GLU A 275 3.50 -14.52 18.87
CA GLU A 275 3.97 -14.24 20.24
C GLU A 275 2.89 -13.56 21.10
N GLU A 276 2.12 -12.64 20.49
CA GLU A 276 1.07 -11.92 21.19
C GLU A 276 -0.16 -12.82 21.42
N LEU A 277 -0.54 -13.66 20.44
CA LEU A 277 -1.58 -14.67 20.65
C LEU A 277 -1.21 -15.60 21.81
N ALA A 278 0.04 -16.08 21.85
CA ALA A 278 0.54 -16.93 22.93
C ALA A 278 0.47 -16.25 24.29
N ALA A 279 0.81 -14.94 24.37
CA ALA A 279 0.73 -14.15 25.62
C ALA A 279 -0.70 -14.11 26.19
N PHE A 280 -1.73 -14.12 25.31
CA PHE A 280 -3.13 -14.20 25.71
C PHE A 280 -3.67 -15.66 25.79
N LYS A 281 -2.78 -16.67 25.70
CA LYS A 281 -3.14 -18.10 25.73
C LYS A 281 -4.10 -18.50 24.62
N ILE A 282 -3.98 -17.88 23.47
CA ILE A 282 -4.76 -18.17 22.25
C ILE A 282 -3.85 -18.98 21.33
N ARG A 283 -4.36 -20.11 20.83
CA ARG A 283 -3.65 -20.97 19.89
C ARG A 283 -4.03 -20.57 18.45
N GLU A 284 -3.09 -20.77 17.54
CA GLU A 284 -3.28 -20.49 16.12
C GLU A 284 -4.51 -21.22 15.55
N GLU A 285 -4.71 -22.49 15.90
CA GLU A 285 -5.84 -23.30 15.43
C GLU A 285 -7.18 -22.74 15.88
N GLU A 286 -7.24 -22.05 17.03
CA GLU A 286 -8.47 -21.43 17.50
C GLU A 286 -8.85 -20.23 16.63
N VAL A 287 -7.87 -19.48 16.12
CA VAL A 287 -8.09 -18.39 15.17
C VAL A 287 -8.51 -18.93 13.79
N LEU A 288 -7.77 -19.93 13.26
CA LEU A 288 -8.05 -20.52 11.95
C LEU A 288 -9.44 -21.15 11.87
N ASN A 289 -9.85 -21.83 12.93
CA ASN A 289 -11.13 -22.53 12.98
C ASN A 289 -12.28 -21.65 13.52
N GLY A 290 -12.00 -20.41 13.92
CA GLY A 290 -12.99 -19.50 14.48
C GLY A 290 -13.63 -19.99 15.79
N THR A 291 -12.96 -20.91 16.51
CA THR A 291 -13.52 -21.51 17.74
C THR A 291 -13.56 -20.57 18.94
N LEU A 292 -12.96 -19.39 18.81
CA LEU A 292 -13.05 -18.29 19.76
C LEU A 292 -14.43 -17.60 19.77
N PHE A 293 -15.30 -17.95 18.81
CA PHE A 293 -16.71 -17.60 18.81
C PHE A 293 -17.56 -18.85 19.01
N ALA A 294 -18.29 -18.91 20.12
CA ALA A 294 -19.18 -20.04 20.42
C ALA A 294 -20.56 -19.82 19.78
N ALA A 295 -20.78 -20.44 18.62
CA ALA A 295 -22.04 -20.32 17.87
C ALA A 295 -23.28 -20.75 18.67
N SER A 296 -23.15 -21.70 19.62
CA SER A 296 -24.21 -22.17 20.48
C SER A 296 -24.74 -21.13 21.48
N THR A 297 -23.86 -20.21 21.91
CA THR A 297 -24.20 -19.15 22.89
C THR A 297 -24.14 -17.74 22.30
N GLY A 298 -23.63 -17.59 21.07
CA GLY A 298 -23.40 -16.30 20.45
C GLY A 298 -22.31 -15.44 21.14
N ARG A 299 -21.43 -16.05 21.95
CA ARG A 299 -20.44 -15.33 22.76
C ARG A 299 -19.01 -15.50 22.22
N ILE A 300 -18.26 -14.41 22.33
CA ILE A 300 -16.81 -14.39 22.10
C ILE A 300 -16.07 -14.86 23.37
N ASP A 301 -14.98 -15.59 23.18
CA ASP A 301 -14.04 -15.97 24.24
C ASP A 301 -13.42 -14.72 24.90
N ASP A 302 -13.37 -14.69 26.22
CA ASP A 302 -12.87 -13.54 26.97
C ASP A 302 -11.37 -13.28 26.73
N ARG A 303 -10.58 -14.31 26.42
CA ARG A 303 -9.16 -14.17 26.01
C ARG A 303 -9.05 -13.39 24.69
N TRP A 304 -9.91 -13.71 23.73
CA TRP A 304 -9.99 -12.99 22.46
C TRP A 304 -10.43 -11.55 22.63
N ARG A 305 -11.43 -11.32 23.46
CA ARG A 305 -11.87 -9.96 23.77
C ARG A 305 -10.74 -9.12 24.36
N ALA A 306 -10.01 -9.65 25.36
CA ALA A 306 -8.88 -8.96 25.98
C ALA A 306 -7.75 -8.71 24.95
N PHE A 307 -7.46 -9.69 24.10
CA PHE A 307 -6.49 -9.56 23.04
C PHE A 307 -6.88 -8.47 22.03
N MET A 308 -8.12 -8.45 21.56
CA MET A 308 -8.60 -7.43 20.62
C MET A 308 -8.60 -6.03 21.23
N GLN A 309 -8.92 -5.89 22.52
CA GLN A 309 -8.81 -4.63 23.25
C GLN A 309 -7.35 -4.11 23.26
N PHE A 310 -6.40 -4.99 23.52
CA PHE A 310 -4.98 -4.67 23.48
C PHE A 310 -4.56 -4.18 22.07
N GLN A 311 -4.94 -4.89 21.02
CA GLN A 311 -4.61 -4.53 19.64
C GLN A 311 -5.26 -3.20 19.21
N ILE A 312 -6.53 -3.00 19.57
CA ILE A 312 -7.25 -1.76 19.27
C ILE A 312 -6.64 -0.56 20.00
N ALA A 313 -6.21 -0.74 21.26
CA ALA A 313 -5.51 0.32 21.99
C ALA A 313 -4.23 0.75 21.28
N ARG A 314 -3.42 -0.20 20.79
CA ARG A 314 -2.22 0.07 19.97
C ARG A 314 -2.57 0.84 18.71
N ALA A 315 -3.56 0.38 17.94
CA ALA A 315 -3.98 1.05 16.72
C ALA A 315 -4.43 2.49 16.99
N ARG A 316 -5.19 2.72 18.06
CA ARG A 316 -5.62 4.07 18.48
C ARG A 316 -4.46 4.97 18.87
N GLN A 317 -3.42 4.44 19.51
CA GLN A 317 -2.22 5.19 19.84
C GLN A 317 -1.52 5.65 18.56
N ILE A 318 -1.36 4.77 17.57
CA ILE A 318 -0.73 5.11 16.29
C ILE A 318 -1.60 6.12 15.51
N PHE A 319 -2.94 6.03 15.58
CA PHE A 319 -3.82 7.08 15.05
C PHE A 319 -3.61 8.44 15.72
N ALA A 320 -3.34 8.48 17.03
CA ALA A 320 -3.07 9.73 17.73
C ALA A 320 -1.75 10.37 17.24
N GLU A 321 -0.72 9.57 16.93
CA GLU A 321 0.51 10.06 16.30
C GLU A 321 0.23 10.64 14.91
N ALA A 322 -0.62 9.98 14.12
CA ALA A 322 -1.03 10.47 12.80
C ALA A 322 -1.82 11.79 12.88
N GLU A 323 -2.74 11.91 13.85
CA GLU A 323 -3.55 13.13 14.06
C GLU A 323 -2.68 14.38 14.24
N ALA A 324 -1.54 14.25 14.93
CA ALA A 324 -0.63 15.36 15.20
C ALA A 324 -0.03 15.99 13.93
N GLY A 325 0.02 15.26 12.82
CA GLY A 325 0.62 15.73 11.57
C GLY A 325 -0.35 16.19 10.48
N VAL A 326 -1.67 15.96 10.64
CA VAL A 326 -2.62 16.28 9.54
C VAL A 326 -2.66 17.77 9.24
N ASN A 327 -2.62 18.62 10.27
CA ASN A 327 -2.65 20.08 10.09
C ASN A 327 -1.29 20.68 9.68
N LEU A 328 -0.27 19.85 9.48
CA LEU A 328 1.02 20.22 8.91
C LEU A 328 1.06 20.07 7.38
N LEU A 329 0.04 19.46 6.79
CA LEU A 329 -0.17 19.39 5.34
C LEU A 329 -0.61 20.75 4.79
N ASP A 330 -0.51 20.94 3.48
CA ASP A 330 -1.12 22.08 2.82
C ASP A 330 -2.62 22.15 3.10
N ALA A 331 -3.15 23.36 3.24
CA ALA A 331 -4.51 23.62 3.72
C ALA A 331 -5.59 22.85 2.94
N GLU A 332 -5.40 22.68 1.62
CA GLU A 332 -6.34 21.97 0.72
C GLU A 332 -6.38 20.46 0.99
N ALA A 333 -5.31 19.89 1.52
CA ALA A 333 -5.22 18.45 1.82
C ALA A 333 -5.72 18.09 3.23
N ARG A 334 -5.83 19.04 4.15
CA ARG A 334 -6.18 18.77 5.56
C ARG A 334 -7.54 18.13 5.70
N TRP A 335 -8.57 18.69 5.09
CA TRP A 335 -9.94 18.16 5.21
C TRP A 335 -10.11 16.75 4.64
N PRO A 336 -9.69 16.43 3.41
CA PRO A 336 -9.72 15.05 2.92
C PRO A 336 -8.99 14.06 3.83
N VAL A 337 -7.80 14.42 4.33
CA VAL A 337 -7.00 13.54 5.20
C VAL A 337 -7.65 13.36 6.56
N TRP A 338 -8.15 14.43 7.22
CA TRP A 338 -8.94 14.30 8.43
C TRP A 338 -10.19 13.42 8.25
N THR A 339 -10.88 13.59 7.13
CA THR A 339 -12.04 12.75 6.81
C THR A 339 -11.65 11.29 6.74
N ALA A 340 -10.57 10.98 6.06
CA ALA A 340 -10.03 9.64 5.95
C ALA A 340 -9.69 9.03 7.30
N LEU A 341 -8.92 9.74 8.10
CA LEU A 341 -8.47 9.31 9.42
C LEU A 341 -9.64 9.00 10.34
N VAL A 342 -10.59 9.94 10.45
CA VAL A 342 -11.76 9.76 11.33
C VAL A 342 -12.60 8.56 10.90
N LEU A 343 -12.83 8.37 9.60
CA LEU A 343 -13.62 7.25 9.10
C LEU A 343 -12.94 5.90 9.33
N TYR A 344 -11.61 5.81 9.20
CA TYR A 344 -10.88 4.58 9.48
C TYR A 344 -10.85 4.24 10.96
N ARG A 345 -10.59 5.23 11.82
CA ARG A 345 -10.60 5.03 13.27
C ARG A 345 -11.95 4.51 13.78
N GLN A 346 -13.07 4.93 13.16
CA GLN A 346 -14.40 4.42 13.50
C GLN A 346 -14.60 2.92 13.19
N ILE A 347 -13.77 2.31 12.37
CA ILE A 347 -13.80 0.85 12.16
C ILE A 347 -13.44 0.13 13.46
N LEU A 348 -12.49 0.66 14.24
CA LEU A 348 -12.16 0.12 15.56
C LEU A 348 -13.36 0.16 16.51
N ASP A 349 -14.11 1.27 16.52
CA ASP A 349 -15.33 1.38 17.31
C ASP A 349 -16.42 0.40 16.83
N ALA A 350 -16.47 0.12 15.52
CA ALA A 350 -17.41 -0.86 14.96
C ALA A 350 -17.01 -2.30 15.34
N ILE A 351 -15.72 -2.61 15.46
CA ILE A 351 -15.23 -3.91 15.96
C ILE A 351 -15.67 -4.11 17.42
N GLU A 352 -15.51 -3.09 18.26
CA GLU A 352 -15.96 -3.12 19.66
C GLU A 352 -17.47 -3.28 19.76
N ALA A 353 -18.24 -2.51 18.98
CA ALA A 353 -19.69 -2.59 18.93
C ALA A 353 -20.21 -3.95 18.45
N ASN A 354 -19.41 -4.70 17.70
CA ASN A 354 -19.67 -6.06 17.23
C ASN A 354 -19.21 -7.13 18.23
N ASP A 355 -18.98 -6.74 19.48
CA ASP A 355 -18.42 -7.59 20.54
C ASP A 355 -17.16 -8.37 20.11
N TYR A 356 -16.31 -7.73 19.26
CA TYR A 356 -15.08 -8.32 18.73
C TYR A 356 -15.27 -9.60 17.89
N ASN A 357 -16.51 -9.89 17.46
CA ASN A 357 -16.82 -11.05 16.63
C ASN A 357 -16.49 -10.79 15.15
N ASN A 358 -15.22 -10.81 14.82
CA ASN A 358 -14.75 -10.69 13.44
C ASN A 358 -14.64 -12.03 12.71
N PHE A 359 -15.07 -13.14 13.34
CA PHE A 359 -15.09 -14.47 12.72
C PHE A 359 -16.33 -14.69 11.85
N THR A 360 -17.47 -14.17 12.27
CA THR A 360 -18.76 -14.38 11.58
C THR A 360 -19.39 -13.09 11.05
N GLN A 361 -18.93 -11.94 11.53
CA GLN A 361 -19.50 -10.64 11.17
C GLN A 361 -18.38 -9.63 10.93
N ARG A 362 -18.26 -9.15 9.69
CA ARG A 362 -17.34 -8.07 9.37
C ARG A 362 -17.85 -6.75 9.93
N ALA A 363 -17.00 -6.00 10.63
CA ALA A 363 -17.34 -4.71 11.19
C ALA A 363 -17.45 -3.62 10.11
N TYR A 364 -18.54 -2.87 10.10
CA TYR A 364 -18.80 -1.78 9.15
C TYR A 364 -19.20 -0.49 9.85
N VAL A 365 -18.69 0.62 9.37
CA VAL A 365 -19.15 1.95 9.77
C VAL A 365 -20.45 2.29 9.01
N PRO A 366 -21.57 2.53 9.69
CA PRO A 366 -22.84 2.89 9.05
C PRO A 366 -22.73 4.17 8.23
N LYS A 367 -23.51 4.26 7.14
CA LYS A 367 -23.46 5.42 6.22
C LYS A 367 -23.73 6.76 6.94
N TRP A 368 -24.69 6.78 7.89
CA TRP A 368 -25.01 8.00 8.63
C TRP A 368 -23.83 8.49 9.49
N ARG A 369 -23.06 7.57 10.13
CA ARG A 369 -21.84 7.96 10.88
C ARG A 369 -20.79 8.58 9.98
N LYS A 370 -20.63 8.05 8.76
CA LYS A 370 -19.72 8.63 7.76
C LYS A 370 -20.12 10.06 7.41
N LEU A 371 -21.42 10.33 7.22
CA LEU A 371 -21.92 11.68 6.91
C LEU A 371 -21.72 12.67 8.06
N VAL A 372 -22.02 12.27 9.29
CA VAL A 372 -21.83 13.13 10.48
C VAL A 372 -20.35 13.42 10.75
N SER A 373 -19.44 12.55 10.31
CA SER A 373 -18.00 12.76 10.48
C SER A 373 -17.41 13.85 9.59
N LEU A 374 -18.05 14.18 8.46
CA LEU A 374 -17.51 15.19 7.51
C LEU A 374 -17.43 16.59 8.12
N PRO A 375 -18.46 17.13 8.80
CA PRO A 375 -18.35 18.43 9.47
C PRO A 375 -17.31 18.45 10.60
N ALA A 376 -17.22 17.36 11.38
CA ALA A 376 -16.23 17.25 12.45
C ALA A 376 -14.79 17.24 11.90
N ALA A 377 -14.55 16.52 10.79
CA ALA A 377 -13.27 16.53 10.09
C ALA A 377 -12.92 17.94 9.53
N LEU A 378 -13.92 18.65 8.99
CA LEU A 378 -13.74 20.02 8.50
C LEU A 378 -13.34 21.00 9.62
N LEU A 379 -13.98 20.89 10.79
CA LEU A 379 -13.61 21.72 11.95
C LEU A 379 -12.17 21.48 12.36
N ARG A 380 -11.73 20.21 12.47
CA ARG A 380 -10.35 19.84 12.81
C ARG A 380 -9.34 20.33 11.77
N ALA A 381 -9.70 20.32 10.49
CA ALA A 381 -8.84 20.81 9.40
C ALA A 381 -8.60 22.33 9.43
N ARG A 382 -9.44 23.07 10.16
CA ARG A 382 -9.36 24.54 10.29
C ARG A 382 -8.71 25.01 11.60
N MET A 383 -8.49 24.11 12.53
CA MET A 383 -7.78 24.37 13.80
C MET A 383 -6.26 24.37 13.56
#